data_aacbdc7b8517e62d909441a8d77ab02c
#
_entry.id   aacbdc7b8517e62d909441a8d77ab02c
#
_cell.length_a   1.000
_cell.length_b   1.000
_cell.length_c   1.000
_cell.angle_alpha   90.00
_cell.angle_beta   90.00
_cell.angle_gamma   90.00
#
_symmetry.space_group_name_H-M   'P 1'
#
loop_
_entity.id
_entity.type
_entity.pdbx_description
1 polymer ?
#
loop_
_entity_poly.entity_id
_entity_poly.type
_entity_poly.pdbx_seq_one_letter_code
_entity_poly.pdbx_strand_id
1 'polypeptide(L)'
;MAPPKLDDAGLAAQDIQSGHVGNFVGELFTGQGQLGGMFEAIDPGFHGMPAGRHEAACASGSIALLAATAEIEAGRYDCVLVTGVELERNVAGAVAAQHLGAATWVGEEAQGAKYAWPHMFHRVGEEYERRYGLRYEHLARIAEINIGNARRNPLAQTRSWEYTPASFTADDAANPVIDGMIRRQDCGQVTDGAAAVILASPAFAARWAQQRGIHLADVPRITGWGHTTAHLKLAAKLQRSAADAYVFPHVRSAIHDAFRRAQIADVFALDGIETHDCFTATEYMAIDHFGITPPGQSWQAIESGLIDFDGRLPINASGGLIGAGHPVGATGVRMVLDAAQQVSGRAGATQVEGAQRFGTLNIGGSATTVVSFVLEGSGSAG
;
A
#
# COMPACT_ATOMS: atom_id res chain seq x y z
N MET A 1 -2.44 -17.26 16.59
CA MET A 1 -2.40 -17.18 15.12
C MET A 1 -1.63 -18.38 14.64
N ALA A 2 -2.16 -19.15 13.68
CA ALA A 2 -1.37 -20.21 13.06
C ALA A 2 -0.17 -19.57 12.35
N PRO A 3 1.02 -20.24 12.34
CA PRO A 3 2.16 -19.71 11.60
C PRO A 3 1.79 -19.51 10.13
N PRO A 4 2.39 -18.51 9.45
CA PRO A 4 2.19 -18.34 8.01
C PRO A 4 2.59 -19.67 7.36
N LYS A 5 1.61 -20.30 6.72
CA LYS A 5 1.84 -21.59 6.10
C LYS A 5 2.62 -21.34 4.81
N LEU A 6 3.88 -21.71 4.77
CA LEU A 6 4.66 -21.89 3.54
C LEU A 6 3.99 -22.91 2.60
N ASP A 7 2.96 -23.61 3.12
CA ASP A 7 2.13 -24.58 2.42
C ASP A 7 1.49 -24.03 1.14
N ASP A 8 1.11 -22.73 1.10
CA ASP A 8 0.56 -22.10 -0.12
C ASP A 8 1.58 -22.12 -1.27
N ALA A 9 2.84 -21.79 -0.96
CA ALA A 9 3.94 -21.93 -1.91
C ALA A 9 4.48 -23.37 -1.98
N GLY A 10 4.08 -24.26 -1.08
CA GLY A 10 4.58 -25.63 -0.92
C GLY A 10 6.10 -25.66 -0.73
N LEU A 11 6.63 -24.70 0.00
CA LEU A 11 8.04 -24.63 0.38
C LEU A 11 8.21 -24.99 1.86
N ALA A 12 9.37 -25.52 2.20
CA ALA A 12 9.78 -25.72 3.57
C ALA A 12 10.55 -24.50 4.08
N ALA A 13 10.63 -24.33 5.40
CA ALA A 13 11.39 -23.22 5.99
C ALA A 13 12.86 -23.20 5.53
N GLN A 14 13.45 -24.38 5.30
CA GLN A 14 14.83 -24.55 4.82
C GLN A 14 15.05 -24.10 3.37
N ASP A 15 13.98 -23.92 2.58
CA ASP A 15 14.08 -23.39 1.23
C ASP A 15 14.26 -21.86 1.26
N ILE A 16 13.91 -21.21 2.37
CA ILE A 16 14.02 -19.77 2.56
C ILE A 16 15.44 -19.42 3.05
N GLN A 17 16.11 -18.54 2.34
CA GLN A 17 17.53 -18.23 2.58
C GLN A 17 17.72 -16.91 3.32
N SER A 18 16.76 -15.99 3.28
CA SER A 18 16.78 -14.72 4.00
C SER A 18 15.36 -14.27 4.33
N GLY A 19 15.21 -13.46 5.39
CA GLY A 19 13.93 -12.94 5.85
C GLY A 19 13.93 -11.44 6.07
N HIS A 20 12.89 -10.74 5.60
CA HIS A 20 12.71 -9.31 5.81
C HIS A 20 11.37 -9.02 6.48
N VAL A 21 11.38 -8.15 7.49
CA VAL A 21 10.17 -7.70 8.20
C VAL A 21 9.95 -6.23 7.96
N GLY A 22 8.85 -5.86 7.32
CA GLY A 22 8.33 -4.49 7.30
C GLY A 22 7.52 -4.21 8.57
N ASN A 23 7.96 -3.28 9.38
CA ASN A 23 7.26 -2.88 10.60
C ASN A 23 7.64 -1.45 10.96
N PHE A 24 6.67 -0.64 11.37
CA PHE A 24 6.89 0.79 11.64
C PHE A 24 7.29 1.02 13.10
N VAL A 25 6.35 0.94 14.02
CA VAL A 25 6.53 1.33 15.42
C VAL A 25 6.16 0.24 16.41
N GLY A 26 6.43 -1.02 16.08
CA GLY A 26 6.09 -2.15 16.95
C GLY A 26 6.56 -1.97 18.40
N GLU A 27 7.73 -1.35 18.61
CA GLU A 27 8.25 -1.09 19.95
C GLU A 27 7.39 -0.14 20.77
N LEU A 28 6.76 0.85 20.15
CA LEU A 28 5.89 1.80 20.87
C LEU A 28 4.59 1.12 21.32
N PHE A 29 4.10 0.16 20.55
CA PHE A 29 2.88 -0.58 20.89
C PHE A 29 3.10 -1.76 21.82
N THR A 30 4.23 -2.45 21.71
CA THR A 30 4.46 -3.75 22.38
C THR A 30 5.68 -3.76 23.30
N GLY A 31 6.59 -2.81 23.18
CA GLY A 31 7.91 -2.84 23.79
C GLY A 31 8.89 -3.84 23.13
N GLN A 32 8.48 -4.55 22.06
CA GLN A 32 9.27 -5.60 21.43
C GLN A 32 10.06 -5.06 20.23
N GLY A 33 11.38 -5.11 20.32
CA GLY A 33 12.30 -4.95 19.19
C GLY A 33 12.76 -6.30 18.65
N GLN A 34 13.86 -6.32 17.83
CA GLN A 34 14.49 -7.53 17.27
C GLN A 34 13.54 -8.43 16.47
N LEU A 35 12.64 -7.83 15.69
CA LEU A 35 11.61 -8.60 14.96
C LEU A 35 12.19 -9.59 13.96
N GLY A 36 13.41 -9.38 13.44
CA GLY A 36 14.10 -10.38 12.61
C GLY A 36 14.31 -11.73 13.30
N GLY A 37 14.48 -11.74 14.63
CA GLY A 37 14.59 -12.97 15.43
C GLY A 37 13.28 -13.72 15.61
N MET A 38 12.14 -13.15 15.24
CA MET A 38 10.83 -13.77 15.41
C MET A 38 10.57 -14.92 14.43
N PHE A 39 11.26 -14.98 13.29
CA PHE A 39 11.07 -16.06 12.33
C PHE A 39 11.31 -17.44 12.98
N GLU A 40 12.42 -17.62 13.69
CA GLU A 40 12.72 -18.88 14.40
C GLU A 40 11.74 -19.14 15.55
N ALA A 41 11.24 -18.10 16.23
CA ALA A 41 10.23 -18.25 17.27
C ALA A 41 8.88 -18.74 16.72
N ILE A 42 8.58 -18.45 15.44
CA ILE A 42 7.38 -18.91 14.74
C ILE A 42 7.55 -20.34 14.21
N ASP A 43 8.70 -20.61 13.57
CA ASP A 43 9.03 -21.93 13.03
C ASP A 43 10.53 -22.21 13.24
N PRO A 44 10.87 -23.25 14.04
CA PRO A 44 12.28 -23.63 14.27
C PRO A 44 13.06 -23.99 13.00
N GLY A 45 12.38 -24.26 11.89
CA GLY A 45 13.02 -24.51 10.60
C GLY A 45 13.76 -23.28 10.04
N PHE A 46 13.51 -22.08 10.56
CA PHE A 46 14.26 -20.86 10.24
C PHE A 46 15.53 -20.67 11.08
N HIS A 47 15.96 -21.66 11.85
CA HIS A 47 17.19 -21.56 12.67
C HIS A 47 18.39 -21.14 11.81
N GLY A 48 19.05 -20.04 12.21
CA GLY A 48 20.23 -19.51 11.52
C GLY A 48 19.94 -18.71 10.24
N MET A 49 18.68 -18.57 9.84
CA MET A 49 18.32 -17.73 8.67
C MET A 49 18.62 -16.25 8.96
N PRO A 50 19.42 -15.58 8.12
CA PRO A 50 19.63 -14.13 8.25
C PRO A 50 18.32 -13.39 8.05
N ALA A 51 18.04 -12.44 8.94
CA ALA A 51 16.81 -11.64 8.84
C ALA A 51 17.00 -10.22 9.37
N GLY A 52 16.22 -9.29 8.85
CA GLY A 52 16.25 -7.89 9.24
C GLY A 52 14.87 -7.24 9.26
N ARG A 53 14.75 -6.15 10.05
CA ARG A 53 13.57 -5.29 10.07
C ARG A 53 13.84 -4.02 9.29
N HIS A 54 12.82 -3.56 8.55
CA HIS A 54 12.83 -2.32 7.76
C HIS A 54 11.74 -1.37 8.24
N GLU A 55 12.10 -0.10 8.33
CA GLU A 55 11.20 0.98 8.74
C GLU A 55 11.22 2.10 7.69
N ALA A 56 10.03 2.56 7.30
CA ALA A 56 9.77 3.74 6.49
C ALA A 56 8.30 4.17 6.65
N ALA A 57 7.82 4.23 7.89
CA ALA A 57 6.42 4.45 8.21
C ALA A 57 5.50 3.47 7.44
N CYS A 58 4.44 3.99 6.80
CA CYS A 58 3.51 3.15 6.03
C CYS A 58 4.16 2.44 4.82
N ALA A 59 5.36 2.83 4.41
CA ALA A 59 6.11 2.20 3.32
C ALA A 59 7.10 1.11 3.80
N SER A 60 7.12 0.78 5.10
CA SER A 60 8.05 -0.20 5.68
C SER A 60 8.03 -1.55 4.96
N GLY A 61 6.84 -2.07 4.63
CA GLY A 61 6.69 -3.30 3.87
C GLY A 61 7.28 -3.22 2.45
N SER A 62 7.09 -2.09 1.78
CA SER A 62 7.66 -1.88 0.44
C SER A 62 9.17 -1.73 0.45
N ILE A 63 9.75 -1.12 1.49
CA ILE A 63 11.21 -1.06 1.66
C ILE A 63 11.79 -2.45 1.96
N ALA A 64 11.08 -3.29 2.73
CA ALA A 64 11.46 -4.68 2.94
C ALA A 64 11.48 -5.48 1.62
N LEU A 65 10.48 -5.25 0.74
CA LEU A 65 10.44 -5.84 -0.61
C LEU A 65 11.60 -5.37 -1.48
N LEU A 66 11.94 -4.08 -1.48
CA LEU A 66 13.09 -3.55 -2.23
C LEU A 66 14.41 -4.14 -1.74
N ALA A 67 14.58 -4.31 -0.42
CA ALA A 67 15.78 -4.94 0.14
C ALA A 67 15.91 -6.39 -0.30
N ALA A 68 14.82 -7.16 -0.23
CA ALA A 68 14.77 -8.55 -0.70
C ALA A 68 15.05 -8.67 -2.21
N THR A 69 14.46 -7.78 -3.02
CA THR A 69 14.71 -7.73 -4.46
C THR A 69 16.19 -7.46 -4.75
N ALA A 70 16.80 -6.50 -4.04
CA ALA A 70 18.21 -6.18 -4.21
C ALA A 70 19.14 -7.35 -3.82
N GLU A 71 18.81 -8.12 -2.80
CA GLU A 71 19.57 -9.33 -2.43
C GLU A 71 19.51 -10.40 -3.52
N ILE A 72 18.33 -10.62 -4.11
CA ILE A 72 18.13 -11.56 -5.22
C ILE A 72 18.88 -11.08 -6.47
N GLU A 73 18.74 -9.81 -6.85
CA GLU A 73 19.43 -9.22 -8.00
C GLU A 73 20.96 -9.26 -7.85
N ALA A 74 21.46 -9.10 -6.62
CA ALA A 74 22.88 -9.24 -6.31
C ALA A 74 23.38 -10.70 -6.31
N GLY A 75 22.50 -11.68 -6.46
CA GLY A 75 22.81 -13.11 -6.42
C GLY A 75 23.22 -13.63 -5.05
N ARG A 76 22.84 -12.94 -3.96
CA ARG A 76 23.12 -13.40 -2.59
C ARG A 76 22.23 -14.56 -2.18
N TYR A 77 20.96 -14.48 -2.52
CA TYR A 77 19.92 -15.46 -2.19
C TYR A 77 19.00 -15.67 -3.39
N ASP A 78 18.45 -16.88 -3.48
CA ASP A 78 17.52 -17.28 -4.54
C ASP A 78 16.06 -17.30 -4.07
N CYS A 79 15.82 -17.40 -2.76
CA CYS A 79 14.49 -17.50 -2.18
C CYS A 79 14.43 -16.72 -0.86
N VAL A 80 13.61 -15.68 -0.81
CA VAL A 80 13.56 -14.71 0.28
C VAL A 80 12.12 -14.51 0.75
N LEU A 81 11.90 -14.62 2.06
CA LEU A 81 10.61 -14.35 2.68
C LEU A 81 10.51 -12.88 3.10
N VAL A 82 9.48 -12.19 2.63
CA VAL A 82 9.16 -10.83 3.08
C VAL A 82 7.84 -10.85 3.82
N THR A 83 7.86 -10.39 5.06
CA THR A 83 6.66 -10.21 5.88
C THR A 83 6.47 -8.75 6.22
N GLY A 84 5.22 -8.32 6.31
CA GLY A 84 4.86 -7.04 6.92
C GLY A 84 3.91 -7.31 8.07
N VAL A 85 4.11 -6.65 9.20
CA VAL A 85 3.28 -6.87 10.40
C VAL A 85 3.16 -5.59 11.19
N GLU A 86 1.95 -5.30 11.68
CA GLU A 86 1.73 -4.27 12.67
C GLU A 86 0.63 -4.67 13.64
N LEU A 87 0.81 -4.33 14.93
CA LEU A 87 -0.16 -4.48 16.00
C LEU A 87 -0.44 -3.10 16.60
N GLU A 88 -1.60 -2.52 16.32
CA GLU A 88 -1.92 -1.11 16.60
C GLU A 88 -3.16 -0.94 17.48
N ARG A 89 -3.91 -2.02 17.72
CA ARG A 89 -5.18 -1.99 18.44
C ARG A 89 -5.10 -2.50 19.89
N ASN A 90 -3.92 -2.76 20.37
CA ASN A 90 -3.68 -3.18 21.77
C ASN A 90 -3.66 -2.01 22.77
N VAL A 91 -3.83 -0.78 22.29
CA VAL A 91 -3.89 0.44 23.10
C VAL A 91 -5.12 1.29 22.75
N ALA A 92 -5.45 2.26 23.58
CA ALA A 92 -6.53 3.21 23.27
C ALA A 92 -6.22 4.03 22.00
N GLY A 93 -7.24 4.35 21.18
CA GLY A 93 -7.06 5.03 19.90
C GLY A 93 -6.27 6.35 19.95
N ALA A 94 -6.40 7.12 21.03
CA ALA A 94 -5.59 8.34 21.21
C ALA A 94 -4.10 8.03 21.40
N VAL A 95 -3.77 6.93 22.09
CA VAL A 95 -2.40 6.45 22.28
C VAL A 95 -1.84 5.90 20.96
N ALA A 96 -2.64 5.12 20.23
CA ALA A 96 -2.27 4.64 18.91
C ALA A 96 -1.94 5.80 17.97
N ALA A 97 -2.78 6.83 17.93
CA ALA A 97 -2.54 8.03 17.11
C ALA A 97 -1.23 8.76 17.50
N GLN A 98 -0.90 8.80 18.80
CA GLN A 98 0.35 9.36 19.29
C GLN A 98 1.55 8.52 18.84
N HIS A 99 1.49 7.19 18.94
CA HIS A 99 2.56 6.29 18.46
C HIS A 99 2.77 6.43 16.96
N LEU A 100 1.70 6.43 16.18
CA LEU A 100 1.76 6.62 14.73
C LEU A 100 2.29 8.01 14.35
N GLY A 101 2.12 9.01 15.20
CA GLY A 101 2.69 10.35 15.05
C GLY A 101 4.22 10.40 14.98
N ALA A 102 4.91 9.32 15.39
CA ALA A 102 6.37 9.21 15.30
C ALA A 102 6.95 9.36 13.88
N ALA A 103 6.12 9.20 12.82
CA ALA A 103 6.56 9.44 11.45
C ALA A 103 6.41 10.91 10.97
N THR A 104 6.01 11.82 11.85
CA THR A 104 6.11 13.27 11.63
C THR A 104 7.46 13.79 12.18
N TRP A 105 7.80 15.03 11.93
CA TRP A 105 8.89 15.67 12.68
C TRP A 105 8.40 15.98 14.09
N VAL A 106 8.64 15.05 15.00
CA VAL A 106 8.18 15.13 16.39
C VAL A 106 8.68 16.41 17.04
N GLY A 107 7.78 17.15 17.70
CA GLY A 107 8.06 18.42 18.33
C GLY A 107 7.95 19.66 17.43
N GLU A 108 7.76 19.48 16.11
CA GLU A 108 7.59 20.60 15.18
C GLU A 108 6.31 20.50 14.32
N GLU A 109 5.89 19.30 13.92
CA GLU A 109 4.70 19.10 13.12
C GLU A 109 3.50 18.62 13.96
N ALA A 110 2.31 18.93 13.52
CA ALA A 110 1.03 18.54 14.12
C ALA A 110 0.89 18.95 15.62
N GLN A 111 1.60 20.00 16.06
CA GLN A 111 1.48 20.51 17.43
C GLN A 111 0.07 20.97 17.71
N GLY A 112 -0.52 20.50 18.82
CA GLY A 112 -1.88 20.84 19.21
C GLY A 112 -2.98 20.10 18.44
N ALA A 113 -2.65 19.35 17.41
CA ALA A 113 -3.62 18.52 16.71
C ALA A 113 -4.05 17.33 17.56
N LYS A 114 -5.34 17.04 17.59
CA LYS A 114 -5.89 15.86 18.28
C LYS A 114 -5.35 14.55 17.68
N TYR A 115 -5.22 14.53 16.37
CA TYR A 115 -4.69 13.40 15.61
C TYR A 115 -3.70 13.91 14.56
N ALA A 116 -2.45 13.47 14.63
CA ALA A 116 -1.38 13.98 13.77
C ALA A 116 -1.68 13.75 12.27
N TRP A 117 -2.09 12.54 11.89
CA TRP A 117 -2.24 12.17 10.47
C TRP A 117 -3.46 12.82 9.80
N PRO A 118 -4.68 12.83 10.37
CA PRO A 118 -5.78 13.62 9.83
C PRO A 118 -5.39 15.10 9.62
N HIS A 119 -4.67 15.71 10.58
CA HIS A 119 -4.17 17.08 10.45
C HIS A 119 -3.18 17.23 9.27
N MET A 120 -2.21 16.35 9.16
CA MET A 120 -1.20 16.41 8.09
C MET A 120 -1.84 16.23 6.70
N PHE A 121 -2.81 15.32 6.57
CA PHE A 121 -3.47 15.09 5.28
C PHE A 121 -4.56 16.11 4.96
N HIS A 122 -5.16 16.75 5.97
CA HIS A 122 -5.91 17.98 5.75
C HIS A 122 -5.04 19.04 5.05
N ARG A 123 -3.80 19.28 5.52
CA ARG A 123 -2.86 20.21 4.91
C ARG A 123 -2.48 19.85 3.47
N VAL A 124 -2.39 18.57 3.15
CA VAL A 124 -2.19 18.12 1.74
C VAL A 124 -3.41 18.43 0.90
N GLY A 125 -4.61 18.16 1.43
CA GLY A 125 -5.87 18.48 0.75
C GLY A 125 -6.06 19.98 0.54
N GLU A 126 -5.74 20.81 1.56
CA GLU A 126 -5.75 22.28 1.41
C GLU A 126 -4.84 22.76 0.29
N GLU A 127 -3.64 22.21 0.18
CA GLU A 127 -2.71 22.60 -0.88
C GLU A 127 -3.24 22.20 -2.25
N TYR A 128 -3.88 21.03 -2.36
CA TYR A 128 -4.50 20.60 -3.61
C TYR A 128 -5.70 21.49 -3.97
N GLU A 129 -6.56 21.80 -2.98
CA GLU A 129 -7.69 22.72 -3.15
C GLU A 129 -7.24 24.11 -3.57
N ARG A 130 -6.19 24.63 -2.94
CA ARG A 130 -5.61 25.95 -3.27
C ARG A 130 -5.08 26.02 -4.70
N ARG A 131 -4.49 24.93 -5.23
CA ARG A 131 -3.93 24.89 -6.60
C ARG A 131 -5.00 24.69 -7.66
N TYR A 132 -5.93 23.78 -7.41
CA TYR A 132 -6.79 23.22 -8.45
C TYR A 132 -8.27 23.21 -8.12
N GLY A 133 -8.62 23.48 -6.88
CA GLY A 133 -9.96 23.23 -6.37
C GLY A 133 -10.15 21.75 -6.02
N LEU A 134 -10.95 21.50 -5.01
CA LEU A 134 -11.29 20.17 -4.54
C LEU A 134 -12.72 20.15 -4.01
N ARG A 135 -13.57 19.29 -4.53
CA ARG A 135 -14.93 19.12 -4.04
C ARG A 135 -15.00 17.89 -3.15
N TYR A 136 -15.65 18.02 -1.98
CA TYR A 136 -15.76 16.92 -1.03
C TYR A 136 -16.46 15.69 -1.61
N GLU A 137 -17.42 15.88 -2.52
CA GLU A 137 -18.13 14.78 -3.17
C GLU A 137 -17.19 13.79 -3.88
N HIS A 138 -16.05 14.26 -4.39
CA HIS A 138 -15.06 13.38 -5.01
C HIS A 138 -14.30 12.53 -3.97
N LEU A 139 -13.98 13.12 -2.81
CA LEU A 139 -13.36 12.39 -1.70
C LEU A 139 -14.33 11.33 -1.16
N ALA A 140 -15.58 11.74 -0.94
CA ALA A 140 -16.64 10.84 -0.48
C ALA A 140 -16.87 9.68 -1.48
N ARG A 141 -16.80 9.94 -2.79
CA ARG A 141 -16.94 8.90 -3.82
C ARG A 141 -15.78 7.89 -3.78
N ILE A 142 -14.54 8.34 -3.55
CA ILE A 142 -13.39 7.44 -3.35
C ILE A 142 -13.65 6.51 -2.15
N ALA A 143 -14.08 7.06 -1.01
CA ALA A 143 -14.40 6.24 0.16
C ALA A 143 -15.51 5.22 -0.14
N GLU A 144 -16.56 5.63 -0.86
CA GLU A 144 -17.66 4.75 -1.26
C GLU A 144 -17.19 3.60 -2.16
N ILE A 145 -16.32 3.89 -3.16
CA ILE A 145 -15.73 2.89 -4.06
C ILE A 145 -14.91 1.88 -3.24
N ASN A 146 -13.98 2.34 -2.41
CA ASN A 146 -13.07 1.47 -1.67
C ASN A 146 -13.79 0.61 -0.63
N ILE A 147 -14.76 1.17 0.07
CA ILE A 147 -15.61 0.40 0.99
C ILE A 147 -16.50 -0.59 0.22
N GLY A 148 -17.02 -0.21 -0.96
CA GLY A 148 -17.74 -1.09 -1.85
C GLY A 148 -16.90 -2.28 -2.32
N ASN A 149 -15.64 -2.03 -2.70
CA ASN A 149 -14.67 -3.07 -3.07
C ASN A 149 -14.33 -3.98 -1.88
N ALA A 150 -14.13 -3.40 -0.69
CA ALA A 150 -13.86 -4.16 0.54
C ALA A 150 -14.96 -5.17 0.88
N ARG A 151 -16.22 -4.91 0.55
CA ARG A 151 -17.31 -5.87 0.76
C ARG A 151 -17.15 -7.15 -0.04
N ARG A 152 -16.43 -7.10 -1.18
CA ARG A 152 -16.09 -8.27 -2.01
C ARG A 152 -14.93 -9.06 -1.41
N ASN A 153 -14.03 -8.38 -0.67
CA ASN A 153 -12.82 -8.98 -0.12
C ASN A 153 -13.12 -9.72 1.20
N PRO A 154 -12.94 -11.06 1.26
CA PRO A 154 -13.19 -11.83 2.48
C PRO A 154 -12.26 -11.46 3.64
N LEU A 155 -11.11 -10.85 3.35
CA LEU A 155 -10.09 -10.45 4.33
C LEU A 155 -10.22 -9.00 4.78
N ALA A 156 -11.10 -8.20 4.15
CA ALA A 156 -11.26 -6.80 4.49
C ALA A 156 -11.88 -6.61 5.88
N GLN A 157 -11.27 -5.74 6.67
CA GLN A 157 -11.69 -5.52 8.06
C GLN A 157 -13.00 -4.76 8.18
N THR A 158 -13.33 -3.91 7.20
CA THR A 158 -14.60 -3.18 7.19
C THR A 158 -15.75 -3.92 6.50
N ARG A 159 -15.52 -5.13 5.99
CA ARG A 159 -16.46 -5.89 5.16
C ARG A 159 -17.87 -5.98 5.75
N SER A 160 -17.96 -6.16 7.07
CA SER A 160 -19.23 -6.31 7.80
C SER A 160 -19.75 -5.00 8.41
N TRP A 161 -19.05 -3.87 8.19
CA TRP A 161 -19.50 -2.61 8.76
C TRP A 161 -20.67 -2.05 7.97
N GLU A 162 -21.60 -1.46 8.70
CA GLU A 162 -22.79 -0.86 8.12
C GLU A 162 -22.55 0.60 7.77
N TYR A 163 -22.89 0.96 6.54
CA TYR A 163 -22.85 2.32 6.02
C TYR A 163 -24.19 2.66 5.38
N THR A 164 -24.57 3.91 5.51
CA THR A 164 -25.73 4.49 4.82
C THR A 164 -25.26 5.42 3.71
N PRO A 165 -26.09 5.81 2.76
CA PRO A 165 -25.71 6.84 1.77
C PRO A 165 -25.21 8.15 2.41
N ALA A 166 -25.77 8.55 3.57
CA ALA A 166 -25.31 9.72 4.31
C ALA A 166 -23.88 9.57 4.85
N SER A 167 -23.37 8.34 5.03
CA SER A 167 -21.97 8.08 5.43
C SER A 167 -20.95 8.61 4.42
N PHE A 168 -21.35 8.77 3.15
CA PHE A 168 -20.51 9.27 2.06
C PHE A 168 -20.91 10.67 1.62
N THR A 169 -21.29 11.50 2.57
CA THR A 169 -21.64 12.90 2.33
C THR A 169 -20.98 13.81 3.38
N ALA A 170 -21.19 15.11 3.25
CA ALA A 170 -20.75 16.11 4.23
C ALA A 170 -21.71 16.23 5.44
N ASP A 171 -22.54 15.22 5.71
CA ASP A 171 -23.42 15.17 6.88
C ASP A 171 -22.60 14.93 8.15
N ASP A 172 -22.59 15.91 9.07
CA ASP A 172 -21.79 15.83 10.29
C ASP A 172 -22.28 14.75 11.28
N ALA A 173 -23.52 14.30 11.18
CA ALA A 173 -24.05 13.24 12.05
C ALA A 173 -23.61 11.85 11.55
N ALA A 174 -23.64 11.62 10.24
CA ALA A 174 -23.29 10.34 9.65
C ALA A 174 -21.78 10.23 9.34
N ASN A 175 -21.13 11.34 9.02
CA ASN A 175 -19.73 11.43 8.63
C ASN A 175 -19.05 12.67 9.26
N PRO A 176 -18.82 12.66 10.59
CA PRO A 176 -18.31 13.82 11.32
C PRO A 176 -16.91 14.23 10.85
N VAL A 177 -16.65 15.54 10.90
CA VAL A 177 -15.32 16.11 10.68
C VAL A 177 -14.35 15.63 11.74
N ILE A 178 -13.19 15.19 11.33
CA ILE A 178 -12.08 14.79 12.19
C ILE A 178 -11.05 15.91 12.32
N ASP A 179 -10.62 16.50 11.20
CA ASP A 179 -9.71 17.66 11.18
C ASP A 179 -9.85 18.37 9.81
N GLY A 180 -10.18 19.66 9.84
CA GLY A 180 -10.35 20.46 8.65
C GLY A 180 -11.33 19.87 7.63
N MET A 181 -10.85 19.54 6.42
CA MET A 181 -11.68 18.90 5.40
C MET A 181 -11.81 17.38 5.58
N ILE A 182 -10.97 16.76 6.41
CA ILE A 182 -10.95 15.31 6.61
C ILE A 182 -12.11 14.89 7.51
N ARG A 183 -12.93 14.00 7.00
CA ARG A 183 -14.05 13.40 7.70
C ARG A 183 -13.75 11.94 8.07
N ARG A 184 -14.63 11.35 8.85
CA ARG A 184 -14.46 9.99 9.38
C ARG A 184 -14.25 8.95 8.29
N GLN A 185 -15.03 9.02 7.21
CA GLN A 185 -14.94 8.03 6.13
C GLN A 185 -13.78 8.29 5.16
N ASP A 186 -13.12 9.44 5.28
CA ASP A 186 -11.91 9.73 4.52
C ASP A 186 -10.66 9.04 5.09
N CYS A 187 -10.78 8.44 6.27
CA CYS A 187 -9.64 7.89 7.01
C CYS A 187 -9.55 6.38 6.87
N GLY A 188 -8.39 5.86 6.51
CA GLY A 188 -8.03 4.47 6.71
C GLY A 188 -8.10 4.13 8.21
N GLN A 189 -8.60 2.93 8.52
CA GLN A 189 -8.78 2.51 9.90
C GLN A 189 -7.46 2.01 10.50
N VAL A 190 -7.20 2.35 11.76
CA VAL A 190 -6.14 1.72 12.55
C VAL A 190 -6.49 0.25 12.76
N THR A 191 -5.66 -0.65 12.26
CA THR A 191 -5.94 -2.09 12.22
C THR A 191 -4.70 -2.91 12.51
N ASP A 192 -4.91 -4.09 13.11
CA ASP A 192 -3.87 -5.10 13.24
C ASP A 192 -3.82 -5.93 11.97
N GLY A 193 -2.65 -6.39 11.58
CA GLY A 193 -2.56 -7.31 10.45
C GLY A 193 -1.14 -7.68 10.07
N ALA A 194 -1.07 -8.69 9.20
CA ALA A 194 0.16 -9.16 8.59
C ALA A 194 -0.10 -9.61 7.16
N ALA A 195 0.93 -9.49 6.34
CA ALA A 195 0.99 -10.06 5.00
C ALA A 195 2.38 -10.64 4.75
N ALA A 196 2.46 -11.66 3.91
CA ALA A 196 3.73 -12.27 3.55
C ALA A 196 3.76 -12.63 2.06
N VAL A 197 4.92 -12.48 1.45
CA VAL A 197 5.22 -12.95 0.10
C VAL A 197 6.59 -13.60 0.07
N ILE A 198 6.79 -14.54 -0.86
CA ILE A 198 8.10 -15.12 -1.15
C ILE A 198 8.57 -14.57 -2.48
N LEU A 199 9.74 -13.96 -2.49
CA LEU A 199 10.42 -13.53 -3.69
C LEU A 199 11.47 -14.56 -4.07
N ALA A 200 11.59 -14.83 -5.37
CA ALA A 200 12.53 -15.82 -5.86
C ALA A 200 13.30 -15.33 -7.08
N SER A 201 14.55 -15.80 -7.21
CA SER A 201 15.31 -15.61 -8.45
C SER A 201 14.61 -16.29 -9.63
N PRO A 202 14.82 -15.83 -10.88
CA PRO A 202 14.24 -16.48 -12.05
C PRO A 202 14.57 -17.98 -12.14
N ALA A 203 15.80 -18.37 -11.75
CA ALA A 203 16.23 -19.76 -11.75
C ALA A 203 15.51 -20.60 -10.70
N PHE A 204 15.30 -20.08 -9.49
CA PHE A 204 14.53 -20.77 -8.45
C PHE A 204 13.06 -20.87 -8.87
N ALA A 205 12.45 -19.78 -9.33
CA ALA A 205 11.06 -19.75 -9.77
C ALA A 205 10.80 -20.76 -10.92
N ALA A 206 11.72 -20.88 -11.87
CA ALA A 206 11.58 -21.84 -12.97
C ALA A 206 11.60 -23.31 -12.47
N ARG A 207 12.50 -23.64 -11.56
CA ARG A 207 12.54 -25.00 -10.93
C ARG A 207 11.28 -25.27 -10.12
N TRP A 208 10.84 -24.28 -9.32
CA TRP A 208 9.65 -24.38 -8.50
C TRP A 208 8.39 -24.59 -9.35
N ALA A 209 8.23 -23.82 -10.44
CA ALA A 209 7.11 -23.93 -11.36
C ALA A 209 7.09 -25.30 -12.06
N GLN A 210 8.26 -25.76 -12.56
CA GLN A 210 8.41 -27.07 -13.19
C GLN A 210 8.01 -28.22 -12.26
N GLN A 211 8.43 -28.18 -11.01
CA GLN A 211 8.11 -29.22 -10.02
C GLN A 211 6.61 -29.31 -9.73
N ARG A 212 5.87 -28.24 -9.98
CA ARG A 212 4.42 -28.15 -9.71
C ARG A 212 3.57 -28.25 -10.97
N GLY A 213 4.17 -28.38 -12.13
CA GLY A 213 3.44 -28.37 -13.39
C GLY A 213 2.79 -27.03 -13.72
N ILE A 214 3.29 -25.93 -13.12
CA ILE A 214 2.84 -24.55 -13.37
C ILE A 214 3.67 -23.96 -14.50
N HIS A 215 3.02 -23.25 -15.42
CA HIS A 215 3.76 -22.55 -16.47
C HIS A 215 4.46 -21.32 -15.84
N LEU A 216 5.74 -21.11 -16.17
CA LEU A 216 6.52 -20.02 -15.57
C LEU A 216 5.90 -18.62 -15.84
N ALA A 217 5.18 -18.45 -16.95
CA ALA A 217 4.48 -17.21 -17.25
C ALA A 217 3.33 -16.89 -16.27
N ASP A 218 2.79 -17.91 -15.58
CA ASP A 218 1.73 -17.75 -14.60
C ASP A 218 2.26 -17.33 -13.23
N VAL A 219 3.57 -17.40 -13.02
CA VAL A 219 4.21 -16.89 -11.80
C VAL A 219 4.31 -15.37 -11.87
N PRO A 220 3.69 -14.64 -10.94
CA PRO A 220 3.77 -13.18 -10.91
C PRO A 220 5.20 -12.67 -10.85
N ARG A 221 5.51 -11.61 -11.57
CA ARG A 221 6.84 -11.00 -11.62
C ARG A 221 6.78 -9.51 -11.30
N ILE A 222 7.68 -9.02 -10.49
CA ILE A 222 7.93 -7.59 -10.37
C ILE A 222 8.79 -7.18 -11.55
N THR A 223 8.22 -6.44 -12.49
CA THR A 223 8.89 -5.99 -13.72
C THR A 223 9.37 -4.56 -13.64
N GLY A 224 8.85 -3.78 -12.71
CA GLY A 224 9.26 -2.41 -12.49
C GLY A 224 9.18 -2.01 -11.03
N TRP A 225 10.06 -1.12 -10.64
CA TRP A 225 10.05 -0.51 -9.33
C TRP A 225 10.55 0.94 -9.38
N GLY A 226 10.07 1.77 -8.48
CA GLY A 226 10.52 3.14 -8.27
C GLY A 226 10.52 3.46 -6.77
N HIS A 227 11.53 4.21 -6.33
CA HIS A 227 11.68 4.60 -4.94
C HIS A 227 12.25 6.01 -4.85
N THR A 228 11.61 6.85 -4.06
CA THR A 228 12.10 8.19 -3.74
C THR A 228 11.94 8.48 -2.26
N THR A 229 12.83 9.32 -1.74
CA THR A 229 12.73 9.88 -0.39
C THR A 229 12.79 11.40 -0.47
N ALA A 230 11.85 12.06 0.21
CA ALA A 230 11.77 13.51 0.28
C ALA A 230 12.05 14.01 1.71
N HIS A 231 12.03 15.32 1.88
CA HIS A 231 12.20 15.95 3.20
C HIS A 231 11.13 15.45 4.19
N LEU A 232 11.49 15.25 5.47
CA LEU A 232 10.55 14.77 6.48
C LEU A 232 9.37 15.73 6.66
N LYS A 233 9.64 17.05 6.82
CA LYS A 233 8.59 18.07 7.02
C LYS A 233 7.72 18.24 5.78
N LEU A 234 6.40 18.19 5.97
CA LEU A 234 5.42 18.47 4.90
C LEU A 234 5.61 19.87 4.31
N ALA A 235 5.73 20.89 5.16
CA ALA A 235 5.88 22.28 4.70
C ALA A 235 7.07 22.47 3.74
N ALA A 236 8.19 21.82 3.98
CA ALA A 236 9.36 21.90 3.10
C ALA A 236 9.11 21.21 1.74
N LYS A 237 8.34 20.12 1.72
CA LYS A 237 7.93 19.44 0.46
C LYS A 237 7.01 20.34 -0.36
N LEU A 238 5.99 20.91 0.28
CA LEU A 238 5.04 21.82 -0.39
C LEU A 238 5.71 23.09 -0.90
N GLN A 239 6.64 23.66 -0.12
CA GLN A 239 7.43 24.82 -0.58
C GLN A 239 8.28 24.49 -1.80
N ARG A 240 8.94 23.32 -1.81
CA ARG A 240 9.77 22.88 -2.94
C ARG A 240 8.95 22.70 -4.22
N SER A 241 7.73 22.22 -4.11
CA SER A 241 6.83 21.96 -5.25
C SER A 241 5.90 23.13 -5.59
N ALA A 242 6.07 24.31 -4.95
CA ALA A 242 5.11 25.41 -5.08
C ALA A 242 4.86 25.89 -6.52
N ALA A 243 5.86 25.74 -7.40
CA ALA A 243 5.76 26.08 -8.83
C ALA A 243 5.62 24.85 -9.74
N ASP A 244 5.52 23.65 -9.18
CA ASP A 244 5.38 22.40 -9.94
C ASP A 244 3.89 22.11 -10.19
N ALA A 245 3.61 21.43 -11.29
CA ALA A 245 2.25 20.97 -11.59
C ALA A 245 1.77 19.86 -10.64
N TYR A 246 2.67 19.10 -10.02
CA TYR A 246 2.33 18.06 -9.06
C TYR A 246 2.57 18.54 -7.63
N VAL A 247 1.66 18.21 -6.72
CA VAL A 247 1.82 18.51 -5.28
C VAL A 247 3.08 17.83 -4.73
N PHE A 248 3.32 16.58 -5.17
CA PHE A 248 4.51 15.83 -4.81
C PHE A 248 5.23 15.27 -6.06
N PRO A 249 6.06 16.08 -6.74
CA PRO A 249 6.77 15.65 -7.96
C PRO A 249 7.58 14.36 -7.78
N HIS A 250 8.11 14.11 -6.60
CA HIS A 250 8.86 12.90 -6.28
C HIS A 250 7.96 11.64 -6.22
N VAL A 251 6.66 11.78 -5.92
CA VAL A 251 5.69 10.67 -6.06
C VAL A 251 5.56 10.31 -7.54
N ARG A 252 5.36 11.32 -8.40
CA ARG A 252 5.34 11.12 -9.86
C ARG A 252 6.63 10.48 -10.36
N SER A 253 7.79 10.90 -9.84
CA SER A 253 9.09 10.33 -10.23
C SER A 253 9.20 8.84 -9.87
N ALA A 254 8.76 8.44 -8.68
CA ALA A 254 8.77 7.03 -8.28
C ALA A 254 7.87 6.18 -9.20
N ILE A 255 6.66 6.65 -9.51
CA ILE A 255 5.75 5.98 -10.45
C ILE A 255 6.39 5.86 -11.85
N HIS A 256 6.91 6.96 -12.36
CA HIS A 256 7.54 6.98 -13.68
C HIS A 256 8.77 6.07 -13.78
N ASP A 257 9.55 5.98 -12.70
CA ASP A 257 10.69 5.06 -12.62
C ASP A 257 10.25 3.59 -12.66
N ALA A 258 9.14 3.24 -12.00
CA ALA A 258 8.56 1.91 -12.08
C ALA A 258 8.09 1.60 -13.52
N PHE A 259 7.40 2.53 -14.16
CA PHE A 259 6.95 2.38 -15.55
C PHE A 259 8.11 2.21 -16.52
N ARG A 260 9.15 3.06 -16.40
CA ARG A 260 10.35 2.97 -17.24
C ARG A 260 11.04 1.62 -17.12
N ARG A 261 11.16 1.05 -15.92
CA ARG A 261 11.76 -0.27 -15.68
C ARG A 261 10.89 -1.39 -16.24
N ALA A 262 9.58 -1.29 -16.08
CA ALA A 262 8.61 -2.21 -16.66
C ALA A 262 8.42 -2.03 -18.18
N GLN A 263 9.08 -1.05 -18.79
CA GLN A 263 8.98 -0.73 -20.23
C GLN A 263 7.53 -0.44 -20.68
N ILE A 264 6.73 0.19 -19.84
CA ILE A 264 5.39 0.65 -20.19
C ILE A 264 5.39 2.16 -20.45
N ALA A 265 4.58 2.58 -21.43
CA ALA A 265 4.57 3.97 -21.90
C ALA A 265 3.80 4.90 -20.95
N ASP A 266 2.66 4.42 -20.46
CA ASP A 266 1.75 5.19 -19.62
C ASP A 266 0.92 4.28 -18.69
N VAL A 267 0.10 4.89 -17.87
CA VAL A 267 -0.74 4.21 -16.87
C VAL A 267 -1.80 3.29 -17.50
N PHE A 268 -2.25 3.55 -18.72
CA PHE A 268 -3.28 2.75 -19.38
C PHE A 268 -2.75 1.42 -19.94
N ALA A 269 -1.44 1.18 -19.80
CA ALA A 269 -0.87 -0.15 -19.97
C ALA A 269 -1.10 -1.06 -18.75
N LEU A 270 -1.62 -0.53 -17.64
CA LEU A 270 -2.05 -1.29 -16.48
C LEU A 270 -3.53 -1.69 -16.59
N ASP A 271 -3.88 -2.79 -15.93
CA ASP A 271 -5.25 -3.29 -15.80
C ASP A 271 -5.89 -2.87 -14.48
N GLY A 272 -5.10 -2.43 -13.51
CA GLY A 272 -5.56 -1.87 -12.25
C GLY A 272 -4.40 -1.41 -11.36
N ILE A 273 -4.75 -0.77 -10.25
CA ILE A 273 -3.79 -0.17 -9.33
C ILE A 273 -4.23 -0.41 -7.87
N GLU A 274 -3.30 -0.86 -7.03
CA GLU A 274 -3.43 -0.72 -5.57
C GLU A 274 -2.64 0.51 -5.13
N THR A 275 -3.33 1.56 -4.70
CA THR A 275 -2.70 2.81 -4.29
C THR A 275 -2.92 3.10 -2.82
N HIS A 276 -2.06 3.94 -2.27
CA HIS A 276 -2.10 4.35 -0.88
C HIS A 276 -3.25 5.33 -0.63
N ASP A 277 -4.30 4.86 -0.01
CA ASP A 277 -5.49 5.61 0.37
C ASP A 277 -5.64 5.67 1.90
N CYS A 278 -4.54 5.94 2.64
CA CYS A 278 -4.67 6.16 4.09
C CYS A 278 -5.66 7.31 4.40
N PHE A 279 -5.82 8.21 3.45
CA PHE A 279 -6.89 9.20 3.36
C PHE A 279 -7.37 9.31 1.91
N THR A 280 -8.65 9.63 1.72
CA THR A 280 -9.22 9.82 0.37
C THR A 280 -8.49 10.88 -0.45
N ALA A 281 -8.00 11.93 0.19
CA ALA A 281 -7.17 12.96 -0.44
C ALA A 281 -5.86 12.42 -1.04
N THR A 282 -5.30 11.34 -0.45
CA THR A 282 -4.08 10.70 -0.97
C THR A 282 -4.37 9.97 -2.27
N GLU A 283 -5.46 9.22 -2.35
CA GLU A 283 -5.88 8.56 -3.59
C GLU A 283 -6.29 9.59 -4.65
N TYR A 284 -7.03 10.62 -4.26
CA TYR A 284 -7.40 11.71 -5.17
C TYR A 284 -6.17 12.31 -5.85
N MET A 285 -5.11 12.57 -5.08
CA MET A 285 -3.83 13.03 -5.60
C MET A 285 -3.13 11.95 -6.44
N ALA A 286 -3.18 10.68 -6.05
CA ALA A 286 -2.52 9.61 -6.78
C ALA A 286 -3.04 9.47 -8.22
N ILE A 287 -4.32 9.76 -8.48
CA ILE A 287 -4.95 9.69 -9.80
C ILE A 287 -4.18 10.53 -10.84
N ASP A 288 -3.89 11.78 -10.54
CA ASP A 288 -3.14 12.63 -11.48
C ASP A 288 -1.63 12.33 -11.43
N HIS A 289 -1.09 11.94 -10.28
CA HIS A 289 0.32 11.54 -10.16
C HIS A 289 0.66 10.26 -10.94
N PHE A 290 -0.27 9.32 -11.08
CA PHE A 290 -0.15 8.22 -12.04
C PHE A 290 -0.25 8.67 -13.50
N GLY A 291 -0.85 9.83 -13.76
CA GLY A 291 -1.12 10.34 -15.12
C GLY A 291 -2.40 9.76 -15.70
N ILE A 292 -3.35 9.32 -14.87
CA ILE A 292 -4.69 8.92 -15.28
C ILE A 292 -5.43 10.13 -15.85
N THR A 293 -5.21 11.28 -15.22
CA THR A 293 -5.68 12.59 -15.68
C THR A 293 -4.53 13.59 -15.70
N PRO A 294 -4.66 14.72 -16.38
CA PRO A 294 -3.76 15.86 -16.21
C PRO A 294 -3.73 16.32 -14.74
N PRO A 295 -2.66 17.00 -14.30
CA PRO A 295 -2.57 17.57 -12.95
C PRO A 295 -3.79 18.43 -12.59
N GLY A 296 -4.34 18.22 -11.40
CA GLY A 296 -5.50 18.94 -10.90
C GLY A 296 -6.85 18.49 -11.45
N GLN A 297 -6.90 17.45 -12.28
CA GLN A 297 -8.12 16.98 -12.92
C GLN A 297 -8.58 15.60 -12.48
N SER A 298 -8.16 15.14 -11.30
CA SER A 298 -8.51 13.81 -10.76
C SER A 298 -10.02 13.56 -10.70
N TRP A 299 -10.83 14.61 -10.54
CA TRP A 299 -12.27 14.53 -10.57
C TRP A 299 -12.84 13.90 -11.84
N GLN A 300 -12.17 14.05 -13.00
CA GLN A 300 -12.64 13.48 -14.27
C GLN A 300 -12.65 11.94 -14.24
N ALA A 301 -11.64 11.33 -13.64
CA ALA A 301 -11.58 9.87 -13.49
C ALA A 301 -12.68 9.34 -12.56
N ILE A 302 -13.02 10.12 -11.53
CA ILE A 302 -14.05 9.77 -10.55
C ILE A 302 -15.46 9.93 -11.17
N GLU A 303 -15.74 11.07 -11.80
CA GLU A 303 -17.05 11.34 -12.40
C GLU A 303 -17.36 10.46 -13.61
N SER A 304 -16.34 10.01 -14.35
CA SER A 304 -16.51 9.10 -15.49
C SER A 304 -16.64 7.64 -15.09
N GLY A 305 -16.43 7.28 -13.82
CA GLY A 305 -16.39 5.89 -13.37
C GLY A 305 -15.16 5.10 -13.84
N LEU A 306 -14.12 5.78 -14.32
CA LEU A 306 -12.92 5.16 -14.87
C LEU A 306 -12.18 4.30 -13.84
N ILE A 307 -12.22 4.71 -12.56
CA ILE A 307 -11.55 4.05 -11.43
C ILE A 307 -12.46 3.11 -10.65
N ASP A 308 -13.76 3.02 -10.99
CA ASP A 308 -14.69 2.09 -10.35
C ASP A 308 -14.24 0.63 -10.57
N PHE A 309 -14.73 -0.30 -9.76
CA PHE A 309 -14.35 -1.72 -9.85
C PHE A 309 -14.48 -2.30 -11.27
N ASP A 310 -15.57 -1.95 -11.96
CA ASP A 310 -15.86 -2.37 -13.33
C ASP A 310 -15.39 -1.32 -14.37
N GLY A 311 -14.63 -0.30 -13.94
CA GLY A 311 -14.08 0.75 -14.80
C GLY A 311 -12.90 0.26 -15.63
N ARG A 312 -12.42 1.14 -16.54
CA ARG A 312 -11.27 0.78 -17.39
C ARG A 312 -9.96 0.59 -16.62
N LEU A 313 -9.79 1.28 -15.50
CA LEU A 313 -8.59 1.21 -14.66
C LEU A 313 -8.99 1.21 -13.18
N PRO A 314 -9.48 0.09 -12.66
CA PRO A 314 -9.89 -0.01 -11.26
C PRO A 314 -8.78 0.37 -10.30
N ILE A 315 -9.13 1.20 -9.30
CA ILE A 315 -8.22 1.53 -8.19
C ILE A 315 -8.73 0.81 -6.94
N ASN A 316 -7.77 0.23 -6.19
CA ASN A 316 -8.04 -0.41 -4.90
C ASN A 316 -9.14 -1.48 -4.98
N ALA A 317 -9.03 -2.39 -5.95
CA ALA A 317 -9.95 -3.51 -6.11
C ALA A 317 -10.04 -4.38 -4.83
N SER A 318 -8.97 -4.41 -4.02
CA SER A 318 -8.92 -5.07 -2.70
C SER A 318 -9.77 -4.38 -1.63
N GLY A 319 -10.17 -3.12 -1.84
CA GLY A 319 -10.79 -2.22 -0.88
C GLY A 319 -9.84 -1.17 -0.31
N GLY A 320 -8.57 -1.15 -0.76
CA GLY A 320 -7.57 -0.19 -0.32
C GLY A 320 -7.25 -0.25 1.17
N LEU A 321 -6.75 0.84 1.72
CA LEU A 321 -6.46 1.00 3.15
C LEU A 321 -7.73 1.40 3.92
N ILE A 322 -8.59 2.19 3.29
CA ILE A 322 -9.86 2.63 3.88
C ILE A 322 -10.77 1.44 4.15
N GLY A 323 -10.91 0.54 3.19
CA GLY A 323 -11.83 -0.58 3.27
C GLY A 323 -11.19 -1.87 3.80
N ALA A 324 -10.06 -2.29 3.26
CA ALA A 324 -9.42 -3.55 3.67
C ALA A 324 -8.68 -3.44 5.01
N GLY A 325 -8.26 -2.23 5.40
CA GLY A 325 -7.51 -1.95 6.63
C GLY A 325 -6.07 -1.49 6.34
N HIS A 326 -5.46 -0.88 7.37
CA HIS A 326 -4.12 -0.27 7.24
C HIS A 326 -3.21 -0.66 8.42
N PRO A 327 -2.85 -1.95 8.57
CA PRO A 327 -1.75 -2.31 9.46
C PRO A 327 -0.46 -1.80 8.82
N VAL A 328 0.10 -0.73 9.41
CA VAL A 328 1.02 0.20 8.74
C VAL A 328 2.21 -0.51 8.09
N GLY A 329 2.95 -1.33 8.86
CA GLY A 329 4.11 -2.05 8.34
C GLY A 329 3.77 -3.19 7.37
N ALA A 330 2.53 -3.70 7.38
CA ALA A 330 2.10 -4.77 6.49
C ALA A 330 1.63 -4.25 5.12
N THR A 331 1.21 -2.99 5.03
CA THR A 331 0.49 -2.44 3.88
C THR A 331 1.24 -2.63 2.56
N GLY A 332 2.54 -2.31 2.51
CA GLY A 332 3.30 -2.44 1.27
C GLY A 332 3.45 -3.88 0.79
N VAL A 333 3.56 -4.85 1.71
CA VAL A 333 3.61 -6.28 1.37
C VAL A 333 2.23 -6.74 0.89
N ARG A 334 1.14 -6.31 1.56
CA ARG A 334 -0.24 -6.62 1.16
C ARG A 334 -0.55 -6.11 -0.25
N MET A 335 -0.19 -4.86 -0.59
CA MET A 335 -0.42 -4.32 -1.93
C MET A 335 0.26 -5.15 -3.03
N VAL A 336 1.49 -5.61 -2.79
CA VAL A 336 2.19 -6.48 -3.74
C VAL A 336 1.55 -7.86 -3.79
N LEU A 337 1.08 -8.40 -2.67
CA LEU A 337 0.32 -9.66 -2.63
C LEU A 337 -0.99 -9.55 -3.42
N ASP A 338 -1.76 -8.48 -3.19
CA ASP A 338 -3.02 -8.23 -3.91
C ASP A 338 -2.76 -8.11 -5.42
N ALA A 339 -1.78 -7.32 -5.83
CA ALA A 339 -1.38 -7.19 -7.24
C ALA A 339 -0.92 -8.53 -7.84
N ALA A 340 -0.15 -9.33 -7.11
CA ALA A 340 0.28 -10.66 -7.55
C ALA A 340 -0.91 -11.62 -7.74
N GLN A 341 -1.89 -11.56 -6.84
CA GLN A 341 -3.13 -12.33 -6.98
C GLN A 341 -3.93 -11.89 -8.21
N GLN A 342 -4.01 -10.59 -8.48
CA GLN A 342 -4.67 -10.05 -9.67
C GLN A 342 -4.06 -10.60 -10.96
N VAL A 343 -2.75 -10.45 -11.14
CA VAL A 343 -2.07 -10.85 -12.39
C VAL A 343 -1.91 -12.37 -12.56
N SER A 344 -2.23 -13.15 -11.51
CA SER A 344 -2.28 -14.62 -11.58
C SER A 344 -3.69 -15.19 -11.60
N GLY A 345 -4.74 -14.35 -11.70
CA GLY A 345 -6.13 -14.81 -11.72
C GLY A 345 -6.62 -15.42 -10.40
N ARG A 346 -5.97 -15.11 -9.26
CA ARG A 346 -6.24 -15.70 -7.94
C ARG A 346 -6.85 -14.73 -6.92
N ALA A 347 -7.26 -13.54 -7.35
CA ALA A 347 -7.84 -12.54 -6.44
C ALA A 347 -9.29 -12.83 -6.01
N GLY A 348 -9.89 -13.94 -6.48
CA GLY A 348 -11.24 -14.36 -6.07
C GLY A 348 -12.30 -13.32 -6.40
N ALA A 349 -13.12 -12.93 -5.42
CA ALA A 349 -14.21 -11.98 -5.64
C ALA A 349 -13.74 -10.52 -5.89
N THR A 350 -12.46 -10.22 -5.69
CA THR A 350 -11.84 -8.92 -6.02
C THR A 350 -11.10 -8.94 -7.34
N GLN A 351 -11.21 -10.03 -8.11
CA GLN A 351 -10.50 -10.19 -9.37
C GLN A 351 -10.98 -9.17 -10.41
N VAL A 352 -10.05 -8.40 -10.95
CA VAL A 352 -10.21 -7.62 -12.17
C VAL A 352 -10.06 -8.59 -13.35
N GLU A 353 -11.08 -8.71 -14.17
CA GLU A 353 -11.12 -9.71 -15.25
C GLU A 353 -9.97 -9.51 -16.24
N GLY A 354 -9.24 -10.58 -16.50
CA GLY A 354 -8.14 -10.59 -17.48
C GLY A 354 -6.92 -9.76 -17.08
N ALA A 355 -6.79 -9.36 -15.83
CA ALA A 355 -5.66 -8.55 -15.36
C ALA A 355 -4.32 -9.27 -15.56
N GLN A 356 -3.42 -8.69 -16.34
CA GLN A 356 -2.07 -9.18 -16.61
C GLN A 356 -0.99 -8.25 -16.06
N ARG A 357 -1.34 -6.99 -15.80
CA ARG A 357 -0.39 -5.99 -15.33
C ARG A 357 -1.04 -5.09 -14.28
N PHE A 358 -0.45 -5.04 -13.10
CA PHE A 358 -0.98 -4.27 -11.98
C PHE A 358 0.07 -3.34 -11.38
N GLY A 359 -0.33 -2.10 -11.11
CA GLY A 359 0.52 -1.10 -10.45
C GLY A 359 0.30 -1.06 -8.95
N THR A 360 1.33 -0.67 -8.19
CA THR A 360 1.18 -0.33 -6.77
C THR A 360 1.81 1.02 -6.46
N LEU A 361 1.26 1.73 -5.48
CA LEU A 361 1.87 2.93 -4.91
C LEU A 361 1.73 2.91 -3.40
N ASN A 362 2.83 2.82 -2.69
CA ASN A 362 2.87 2.87 -1.24
C ASN A 362 3.62 4.11 -0.76
N ILE A 363 3.01 4.85 0.16
CA ILE A 363 3.50 6.13 0.66
C ILE A 363 3.72 6.03 2.17
N GLY A 364 4.93 6.41 2.63
CA GLY A 364 5.29 6.49 4.04
C GLY A 364 5.31 7.94 4.54
N GLY A 365 4.66 8.18 5.69
CA GLY A 365 4.51 9.50 6.25
C GLY A 365 3.73 10.45 5.33
N SER A 366 4.02 11.73 5.37
CA SER A 366 3.42 12.73 4.45
C SER A 366 4.12 12.73 3.07
N ALA A 367 4.20 11.58 2.41
CA ALA A 367 4.97 11.33 1.20
C ALA A 367 6.48 11.52 1.39
N THR A 368 7.01 11.11 2.53
CA THR A 368 8.46 11.15 2.79
C THR A 368 9.17 10.02 2.07
N THR A 369 8.68 8.78 2.20
CA THR A 369 9.15 7.62 1.44
C THR A 369 8.05 7.18 0.48
N VAL A 370 8.40 6.97 -0.77
CA VAL A 370 7.46 6.56 -1.82
C VAL A 370 8.04 5.38 -2.56
N VAL A 371 7.24 4.32 -2.69
CA VAL A 371 7.61 3.13 -3.46
C VAL A 371 6.46 2.78 -4.41
N SER A 372 6.79 2.50 -5.65
CA SER A 372 5.86 2.01 -6.67
C SER A 372 6.42 0.75 -7.31
N PHE A 373 5.56 -0.25 -7.52
CA PHE A 373 5.89 -1.45 -8.27
C PHE A 373 4.96 -1.64 -9.47
N VAL A 374 5.45 -2.36 -10.47
CA VAL A 374 4.65 -2.94 -11.55
C VAL A 374 4.83 -4.44 -11.50
N LEU A 375 3.72 -5.16 -11.44
CA LEU A 375 3.68 -6.61 -11.46
C LEU A 375 3.05 -7.09 -12.77
N GLU A 376 3.57 -8.21 -13.30
CA GLU A 376 3.06 -8.84 -14.51
C GLU A 376 2.87 -10.35 -14.31
N GLY A 377 1.86 -10.91 -14.98
CA GLY A 377 1.55 -12.33 -15.04
C GLY A 377 0.71 -12.66 -16.26
N SER A 378 0.26 -13.91 -16.38
CA SER A 378 -0.56 -14.35 -17.52
C SER A 378 -2.04 -13.94 -17.41
N GLY A 379 -2.51 -13.55 -16.24
CA GLY A 379 -3.92 -13.31 -15.94
C GLY A 379 -4.76 -14.59 -15.83
N SER A 380 -4.14 -15.76 -16.01
CA SER A 380 -4.82 -17.05 -15.88
C SER A 380 -4.63 -17.64 -14.47
N ALA A 381 -5.69 -18.25 -13.94
CA ALA A 381 -5.58 -19.08 -12.74
C ALA A 381 -4.74 -20.33 -13.07
N GLY A 382 -3.73 -20.61 -12.28
CA GLY A 382 -2.88 -21.78 -12.39
C GLY A 382 -3.60 -23.06 -11.94
#